data_bd392c6447c19e67c295f33bcf38a256
#
_entry.id   bd392c6447c19e67c295f33bcf38a256
#
_cell.length_a   1.000
_cell.length_b   1.000
_cell.length_c   1.000
_cell.angle_alpha   90.00
_cell.angle_beta   90.00
_cell.angle_gamma   90.00
#
_symmetry.space_group_name_H-M   'P 1'
#
loop_
_entity.id
_entity.type
_entity.pdbx_description
1 polymer ?
#
loop_
_entity_poly.entity_id
_entity_poly.type
_entity_poly.pdbx_seq_one_letter_code
_entity_poly.pdbx_strand_id
1 'polypeptide(L)'
;MVEVVHETVSDTDAAILVVEPRAPGKQEQMLYREITEQGLSCILVINKIDTVDKREILGVISSYTALGEYAAVVPICARTGDGIDILMDELEKFAQEGPALYPEGMISDQPERVIAAEYIREKLLRLLDREIPHGTAVEIEVFEEQENGTMEIGAVIYCEKASHKGIIIGKDGAMLKKVGEQSRADLEHLLGTKVFLTLWVKVREGWRDNEYFMRNFGYEPS
;
A
#
# COMPACT_ATOMS: atom_id res chain seq x y z
N MET A 1 -7.31 -4.27 -10.66
CA MET A 1 -7.89 -3.44 -9.57
C MET A 1 -9.41 -3.53 -9.48
N VAL A 2 -10.15 -3.58 -10.59
CA VAL A 2 -11.63 -3.68 -10.55
C VAL A 2 -12.10 -5.07 -10.11
N GLU A 3 -11.41 -6.16 -10.50
CA GLU A 3 -11.78 -7.53 -10.09
C GLU A 3 -11.58 -7.82 -8.59
N VAL A 4 -10.56 -7.26 -7.97
CA VAL A 4 -10.31 -7.41 -6.51
C VAL A 4 -11.41 -6.75 -5.68
N VAL A 5 -12.05 -5.69 -6.19
CA VAL A 5 -13.18 -5.02 -5.53
C VAL A 5 -14.39 -5.96 -5.46
N HIS A 6 -14.64 -6.78 -6.48
CA HIS A 6 -15.81 -7.68 -6.52
C HIS A 6 -15.78 -8.83 -5.49
N GLU A 7 -14.59 -9.38 -5.19
CA GLU A 7 -14.47 -10.50 -4.22
C GLU A 7 -14.56 -10.03 -2.76
N THR A 8 -14.13 -8.80 -2.47
CA THR A 8 -14.08 -8.28 -1.09
C THR A 8 -15.45 -7.75 -0.60
N VAL A 9 -16.34 -7.41 -1.53
CA VAL A 9 -17.58 -6.68 -1.21
C VAL A 9 -18.66 -7.53 -0.52
N SER A 10 -18.66 -8.86 -0.71
CA SER A 10 -19.68 -9.73 -0.12
C SER A 10 -19.66 -9.81 1.41
N ASP A 11 -18.52 -9.48 2.03
CA ASP A 11 -18.26 -9.60 3.47
C ASP A 11 -17.95 -8.24 4.15
N THR A 12 -18.35 -7.13 3.50
CA THR A 12 -18.04 -5.77 3.98
C THR A 12 -19.32 -5.06 4.46
N ASP A 13 -19.24 -4.38 5.62
CA ASP A 13 -20.37 -3.62 6.20
C ASP A 13 -20.52 -2.22 5.58
N ALA A 14 -19.42 -1.63 5.10
CA ALA A 14 -19.38 -0.32 4.46
C ALA A 14 -18.20 -0.19 3.48
N ALA A 15 -18.32 0.71 2.52
CA ALA A 15 -17.27 1.03 1.57
C ALA A 15 -16.75 2.46 1.77
N ILE A 16 -15.44 2.65 1.65
CA ILE A 16 -14.80 3.97 1.63
C ILE A 16 -14.37 4.28 0.21
N LEU A 17 -14.93 5.34 -0.37
CA LEU A 17 -14.49 5.87 -1.66
C LEU A 17 -13.49 7.01 -1.43
N VAL A 18 -12.20 6.72 -1.58
CA VAL A 18 -11.13 7.72 -1.41
C VAL A 18 -10.83 8.41 -2.73
N VAL A 19 -10.94 9.73 -2.75
CA VAL A 19 -10.76 10.55 -3.96
C VAL A 19 -9.83 11.73 -3.72
N GLU A 20 -9.26 12.28 -4.78
CA GLU A 20 -8.54 13.56 -4.73
C GLU A 20 -9.54 14.75 -4.76
N PRO A 21 -9.13 15.97 -4.35
CA PRO A 21 -10.02 17.13 -4.27
C PRO A 21 -10.31 17.74 -5.64
N ARG A 22 -11.00 16.98 -6.49
CA ARG A 22 -11.45 17.35 -7.83
C ARG A 22 -12.85 16.79 -8.11
N ALA A 23 -13.53 17.34 -9.09
CA ALA A 23 -14.84 16.81 -9.50
C ALA A 23 -14.75 15.34 -9.97
N PRO A 24 -15.81 14.53 -9.75
CA PRO A 24 -15.82 13.12 -10.08
C PRO A 24 -15.68 12.87 -11.59
N GLY A 25 -14.69 12.06 -11.97
CA GLY A 25 -14.52 11.55 -13.32
C GLY A 25 -15.39 10.31 -13.58
N LYS A 26 -15.23 9.71 -14.76
CA LYS A 26 -15.98 8.49 -15.13
C LYS A 26 -15.69 7.32 -14.20
N GLN A 27 -14.45 7.19 -13.75
CA GLN A 27 -14.01 6.09 -12.90
C GLN A 27 -14.64 6.17 -11.50
N GLU A 28 -14.60 7.35 -10.88
CA GLU A 28 -15.22 7.59 -9.57
C GLU A 28 -16.74 7.38 -9.63
N GLN A 29 -17.39 7.80 -10.72
CA GLN A 29 -18.82 7.57 -10.94
C GLN A 29 -19.16 6.08 -11.10
N MET A 30 -18.30 5.30 -11.79
CA MET A 30 -18.50 3.86 -11.93
C MET A 30 -18.36 3.15 -10.57
N LEU A 31 -17.29 3.45 -9.82
CA LEU A 31 -17.06 2.86 -8.49
C LEU A 31 -18.19 3.19 -7.52
N TYR A 32 -18.68 4.43 -7.52
CA TYR A 32 -19.82 4.81 -6.69
C TYR A 32 -21.09 4.00 -7.02
N ARG A 33 -21.39 3.83 -8.32
CA ARG A 33 -22.55 3.00 -8.75
C ARG A 33 -22.40 1.56 -8.30
N GLU A 34 -21.23 0.98 -8.48
CA GLU A 34 -20.93 -0.39 -8.10
C GLU A 34 -21.14 -0.62 -6.60
N ILE A 35 -20.62 0.29 -5.76
CA ILE A 35 -20.84 0.26 -4.31
C ILE A 35 -22.35 0.30 -3.97
N THR A 36 -23.07 1.20 -4.61
CA THR A 36 -24.51 1.40 -4.34
C THR A 36 -25.42 0.30 -4.88
N GLU A 37 -25.07 -0.28 -6.03
CA GLU A 37 -25.78 -1.43 -6.61
C GLU A 37 -25.68 -2.69 -5.72
N GLN A 38 -24.60 -2.79 -4.94
CA GLN A 38 -24.41 -3.86 -3.97
C GLN A 38 -25.08 -3.58 -2.62
N GLY A 39 -25.72 -2.43 -2.48
CA GLY A 39 -26.44 -2.04 -1.26
C GLY A 39 -25.55 -1.60 -0.11
N LEU A 40 -24.26 -1.35 -0.36
CA LEU A 40 -23.33 -0.92 0.67
C LEU A 40 -23.47 0.57 0.99
N SER A 41 -23.32 0.90 2.27
CA SER A 41 -23.14 2.28 2.73
C SER A 41 -21.80 2.81 2.26
N CYS A 42 -21.78 3.95 1.55
CA CYS A 42 -20.57 4.56 1.02
C CYS A 42 -20.17 5.79 1.85
N ILE A 43 -18.93 5.81 2.35
CA ILE A 43 -18.30 6.99 2.94
C ILE A 43 -17.39 7.60 1.88
N LEU A 44 -17.63 8.87 1.53
CA LEU A 44 -16.75 9.63 0.64
C LEU A 44 -15.62 10.27 1.43
N VAL A 45 -14.37 9.94 1.10
CA VAL A 45 -13.18 10.53 1.69
C VAL A 45 -12.44 11.36 0.65
N ILE A 46 -12.43 12.69 0.82
CA ILE A 46 -11.71 13.61 -0.06
C ILE A 46 -10.33 13.85 0.55
N ASN A 47 -9.31 13.15 0.04
CA ASN A 47 -7.93 13.23 0.55
C ASN A 47 -7.12 14.32 -0.15
N LYS A 48 -5.95 14.65 0.42
CA LYS A 48 -5.02 15.69 -0.06
C LYS A 48 -5.62 17.10 -0.08
N ILE A 49 -6.45 17.44 0.92
CA ILE A 49 -7.07 18.78 1.01
C ILE A 49 -6.05 19.90 1.17
N ASP A 50 -4.80 19.57 1.53
CA ASP A 50 -3.67 20.49 1.61
C ASP A 50 -3.18 21.00 0.24
N THR A 51 -3.66 20.42 -0.86
CA THR A 51 -3.26 20.79 -2.23
C THR A 51 -4.18 21.82 -2.89
N VAL A 52 -5.32 22.17 -2.26
CA VAL A 52 -6.33 23.08 -2.80
C VAL A 52 -6.80 24.09 -1.75
N ASP A 53 -7.43 25.19 -2.21
CA ASP A 53 -8.03 26.16 -1.29
C ASP A 53 -9.29 25.57 -0.62
N LYS A 54 -9.50 25.89 0.67
CA LYS A 54 -10.69 25.43 1.44
C LYS A 54 -12.03 25.73 0.76
N ARG A 55 -12.11 26.79 -0.04
CA ARG A 55 -13.32 27.14 -0.79
C ARG A 55 -13.62 26.17 -1.92
N GLU A 56 -12.59 25.60 -2.53
CA GLU A 56 -12.73 24.63 -3.61
C GLU A 56 -13.28 23.30 -3.11
N ILE A 57 -12.97 22.92 -1.86
CA ILE A 57 -13.44 21.66 -1.26
C ILE A 57 -14.98 21.63 -1.22
N LEU A 58 -15.64 22.73 -0.93
CA LEU A 58 -17.11 22.80 -0.93
C LEU A 58 -17.70 22.51 -2.33
N GLY A 59 -17.05 23.01 -3.38
CA GLY A 59 -17.44 22.72 -4.75
C GLY A 59 -17.24 21.25 -5.11
N VAL A 60 -16.16 20.65 -4.64
CA VAL A 60 -15.89 19.22 -4.81
C VAL A 60 -16.94 18.37 -4.10
N ILE A 61 -17.24 18.68 -2.82
CA ILE A 61 -18.30 17.98 -2.07
C ILE A 61 -19.63 18.05 -2.84
N SER A 62 -20.02 19.25 -3.29
CA SER A 62 -21.27 19.45 -4.05
C SER A 62 -21.32 18.62 -5.33
N SER A 63 -20.17 18.46 -6.01
CA SER A 63 -20.10 17.68 -7.25
C SER A 63 -20.26 16.17 -7.03
N TYR A 64 -19.75 15.64 -5.89
CA TYR A 64 -19.95 14.24 -5.52
C TYR A 64 -21.34 13.97 -4.98
N THR A 65 -21.88 14.85 -4.12
CA THR A 65 -23.24 14.68 -3.58
C THR A 65 -24.33 14.80 -4.66
N ALA A 66 -24.03 15.41 -5.79
CA ALA A 66 -24.90 15.39 -6.97
C ALA A 66 -25.00 14.00 -7.64
N LEU A 67 -24.08 13.06 -7.38
CA LEU A 67 -24.15 11.68 -7.89
C LEU A 67 -25.13 10.82 -7.09
N GLY A 68 -25.32 11.12 -5.80
CA GLY A 68 -26.22 10.40 -4.90
C GLY A 68 -25.87 10.62 -3.43
N GLU A 69 -26.41 9.76 -2.57
CA GLU A 69 -26.26 9.87 -1.11
C GLU A 69 -25.03 9.11 -0.63
N TYR A 70 -24.31 9.71 0.30
CA TYR A 70 -23.18 9.14 1.02
C TYR A 70 -23.51 9.06 2.51
N ALA A 71 -23.08 8.01 3.20
CA ALA A 71 -23.26 7.87 4.64
C ALA A 71 -22.53 8.99 5.41
N ALA A 72 -21.37 9.38 4.91
CA ALA A 72 -20.63 10.56 5.37
C ALA A 72 -19.73 11.09 4.24
N VAL A 73 -19.36 12.39 4.35
CA VAL A 73 -18.38 13.03 3.47
C VAL A 73 -17.29 13.64 4.34
N VAL A 74 -16.10 13.10 4.28
CA VAL A 74 -14.99 13.47 5.18
C VAL A 74 -13.79 13.98 4.37
N PRO A 75 -13.54 15.29 4.37
CA PRO A 75 -12.31 15.86 3.83
C PRO A 75 -11.13 15.56 4.79
N ILE A 76 -10.03 15.03 4.25
CA ILE A 76 -8.84 14.66 5.02
C ILE A 76 -7.55 15.12 4.37
N CYS A 77 -6.50 15.22 5.17
CA CYS A 77 -5.12 15.16 4.71
C CYS A 77 -4.40 13.99 5.40
N ALA A 78 -4.36 12.83 4.76
CA ALA A 78 -3.74 11.64 5.35
C ALA A 78 -2.26 11.86 5.72
N ARG A 79 -1.56 12.78 5.02
CA ARG A 79 -0.15 13.10 5.29
C ARG A 79 0.04 13.80 6.64
N THR A 80 -0.90 14.65 7.06
CA THR A 80 -0.82 15.44 8.31
C THR A 80 -1.67 14.86 9.42
N GLY A 81 -2.57 13.94 9.12
CA GLY A 81 -3.57 13.42 10.05
C GLY A 81 -4.83 14.25 10.15
N ASP A 82 -4.92 15.40 9.44
CA ASP A 82 -6.11 16.28 9.49
C ASP A 82 -7.35 15.54 8.98
N GLY A 83 -8.41 15.51 9.78
CA GLY A 83 -9.68 14.86 9.50
C GLY A 83 -9.69 13.33 9.70
N ILE A 84 -8.58 12.69 10.09
CA ILE A 84 -8.53 11.25 10.34
C ILE A 84 -9.41 10.85 11.53
N ASP A 85 -9.40 11.63 12.62
CA ASP A 85 -10.24 11.34 13.79
C ASP A 85 -11.74 11.35 13.41
N ILE A 86 -12.16 12.30 12.59
CA ILE A 86 -13.54 12.38 12.07
C ILE A 86 -13.86 11.15 11.22
N LEU A 87 -12.93 10.70 10.38
CA LEU A 87 -13.13 9.50 9.57
C LEU A 87 -13.27 8.26 10.46
N MET A 88 -12.46 8.14 11.52
CA MET A 88 -12.56 7.02 12.46
C MET A 88 -13.89 7.00 13.19
N ASP A 89 -14.37 8.17 13.67
CA ASP A 89 -15.70 8.31 14.32
C ASP A 89 -16.84 7.89 13.36
N GLU A 90 -16.73 8.21 12.06
CA GLU A 90 -17.72 7.79 11.07
C GLU A 90 -17.66 6.28 10.80
N LEU A 91 -16.47 5.67 10.77
CA LEU A 91 -16.29 4.24 10.58
C LEU A 91 -16.78 3.42 11.78
N GLU A 92 -16.58 3.91 12.99
CA GLU A 92 -17.04 3.22 14.21
C GLU A 92 -18.56 2.99 14.22
N LYS A 93 -19.35 3.81 13.51
CA LYS A 93 -20.81 3.63 13.41
C LYS A 93 -21.20 2.37 12.65
N PHE A 94 -20.31 1.79 11.84
CA PHE A 94 -20.50 0.56 11.10
C PHE A 94 -19.89 -0.65 11.82
N ALA A 95 -19.08 -0.43 12.85
CA ALA A 95 -18.48 -1.52 13.62
C ALA A 95 -19.57 -2.27 14.40
N GLN A 96 -19.55 -3.59 14.32
CA GLN A 96 -20.45 -4.47 15.05
C GLN A 96 -19.69 -5.22 16.16
N GLU A 97 -20.32 -5.40 17.31
CA GLU A 97 -19.77 -6.28 18.34
C GLU A 97 -19.78 -7.73 17.84
N GLY A 98 -18.61 -8.37 17.87
CA GLY A 98 -18.43 -9.72 17.39
C GLY A 98 -17.20 -10.40 17.99
N PRO A 99 -17.00 -11.70 17.75
CA PRO A 99 -15.77 -12.38 18.12
C PRO A 99 -14.59 -11.76 17.37
N ALA A 100 -13.43 -11.73 18.02
CA ALA A 100 -12.20 -11.31 17.36
C ALA A 100 -11.92 -12.22 16.15
N LEU A 101 -11.86 -11.63 14.95
CA LEU A 101 -11.58 -12.37 13.71
C LEU A 101 -10.11 -12.81 13.63
N TYR A 102 -9.22 -12.09 14.31
CA TYR A 102 -7.79 -12.37 14.37
C TYR A 102 -7.33 -12.54 15.81
N PRO A 103 -6.32 -13.37 16.09
CA PRO A 103 -5.71 -13.49 17.40
C PRO A 103 -5.20 -12.15 17.93
N GLU A 104 -5.28 -11.96 19.26
CA GLU A 104 -4.74 -10.75 19.91
C GLU A 104 -3.22 -10.63 19.63
N GLY A 105 -2.78 -9.45 19.20
CA GLY A 105 -1.39 -9.19 18.83
C GLY A 105 -1.00 -9.56 17.39
N MET A 106 -1.92 -10.10 16.59
CA MET A 106 -1.67 -10.36 15.18
C MET A 106 -1.66 -9.04 14.40
N ILE A 107 -0.51 -8.67 13.84
CA ILE A 107 -0.33 -7.41 13.09
C ILE A 107 -0.86 -7.54 11.65
N SER A 108 -0.75 -8.74 11.06
CA SER A 108 -1.14 -9.02 9.67
C SER A 108 -1.40 -10.52 9.50
N ASP A 109 -2.28 -10.88 8.59
CA ASP A 109 -2.53 -12.25 8.10
C ASP A 109 -1.52 -12.66 7.01
N GLN A 110 -0.73 -11.69 6.51
CA GLN A 110 0.28 -11.95 5.51
C GLN A 110 1.49 -12.68 6.09
N PRO A 111 2.08 -13.63 5.36
CA PRO A 111 3.32 -14.27 5.78
C PRO A 111 4.43 -13.23 6.04
N GLU A 112 5.21 -13.42 7.11
CA GLU A 112 6.32 -12.51 7.49
C GLU A 112 7.29 -12.25 6.34
N ARG A 113 7.48 -13.25 5.47
CA ARG A 113 8.27 -13.14 4.25
C ARG A 113 7.74 -12.06 3.29
N VAL A 114 6.42 -11.93 3.14
CA VAL A 114 5.78 -10.91 2.30
C VAL A 114 5.96 -9.52 2.93
N ILE A 115 5.77 -9.44 4.23
CA ILE A 115 5.97 -8.19 4.97
C ILE A 115 7.43 -7.75 4.87
N ALA A 116 8.39 -8.67 4.95
CA ALA A 116 9.82 -8.36 4.80
C ALA A 116 10.14 -7.78 3.41
N ALA A 117 9.55 -8.31 2.34
CA ALA A 117 9.69 -7.75 1.00
C ALA A 117 9.16 -6.30 0.92
N GLU A 118 8.01 -6.03 1.54
CA GLU A 118 7.41 -4.69 1.56
C GLU A 118 8.25 -3.68 2.38
N TYR A 119 8.86 -4.07 3.50
CA TYR A 119 9.80 -3.20 4.22
C TYR A 119 10.99 -2.79 3.36
N ILE A 120 11.56 -3.72 2.60
CA ILE A 120 12.66 -3.40 1.67
C ILE A 120 12.16 -2.49 0.54
N ARG A 121 10.98 -2.78 -0.02
CA ARG A 121 10.36 -1.97 -1.07
C ARG A 121 10.06 -0.54 -0.60
N GLU A 122 9.59 -0.37 0.62
CA GLU A 122 9.36 0.93 1.23
C GLU A 122 10.65 1.79 1.26
N LYS A 123 11.80 1.18 1.63
CA LYS A 123 13.07 1.93 1.65
C LYS A 123 13.52 2.33 0.24
N LEU A 124 13.26 1.48 -0.76
CA LEU A 124 13.48 1.85 -2.16
C LEU A 124 12.60 3.04 -2.57
N LEU A 125 11.31 3.04 -2.20
CA LEU A 125 10.39 4.15 -2.48
C LEU A 125 10.80 5.46 -1.80
N ARG A 126 11.36 5.39 -0.60
CA ARG A 126 11.77 6.59 0.17
C ARG A 126 13.13 7.14 -0.21
N LEU A 127 14.06 6.29 -0.67
CA LEU A 127 15.45 6.65 -0.90
C LEU A 127 15.80 6.90 -2.38
N LEU A 128 14.94 6.42 -3.29
CA LEU A 128 15.12 6.61 -4.73
C LEU A 128 14.11 7.64 -5.26
N ASP A 129 14.55 8.39 -6.28
CA ASP A 129 13.74 9.45 -6.88
C ASP A 129 13.08 9.02 -8.20
N ARG A 130 12.06 9.77 -8.61
CA ARG A 130 11.35 9.67 -9.89
C ARG A 130 10.67 8.32 -10.11
N GLU A 131 10.79 7.79 -11.34
CA GLU A 131 10.14 6.56 -11.81
C GLU A 131 10.83 5.26 -11.33
N ILE A 132 12.05 5.35 -10.79
CA ILE A 132 12.88 4.18 -10.48
C ILE A 132 12.24 3.27 -9.45
N PRO A 133 11.77 3.78 -8.29
CA PRO A 133 11.19 2.92 -7.27
C PRO A 133 9.91 2.23 -7.75
N HIS A 134 9.13 2.88 -8.59
CA HIS A 134 7.89 2.31 -9.16
C HIS A 134 8.17 1.17 -10.15
N GLY A 135 9.40 1.07 -10.69
CA GLY A 135 9.88 0.02 -11.57
C GLY A 135 10.62 -1.10 -10.86
N THR A 136 10.51 -1.20 -9.53
CA THR A 136 11.19 -2.23 -8.75
C THR A 136 10.21 -3.21 -8.13
N ALA A 137 10.64 -4.48 -8.03
CA ALA A 137 10.00 -5.51 -7.23
C ALA A 137 11.03 -6.13 -6.28
N VAL A 138 10.57 -6.68 -5.17
CA VAL A 138 11.42 -7.36 -4.19
C VAL A 138 10.93 -8.79 -4.00
N GLU A 139 11.82 -9.73 -4.17
CA GLU A 139 11.58 -11.15 -3.92
C GLU A 139 12.49 -11.62 -2.78
N ILE A 140 11.91 -12.30 -1.80
CA ILE A 140 12.67 -12.95 -0.74
C ILE A 140 13.05 -14.35 -1.20
N GLU A 141 14.32 -14.61 -1.47
CA GLU A 141 14.83 -15.94 -1.85
C GLU A 141 15.13 -16.79 -0.60
N VAL A 142 15.65 -16.19 0.47
CA VAL A 142 15.98 -16.86 1.75
C VAL A 142 15.21 -16.20 2.88
N PHE A 143 14.61 -17.00 3.74
CA PHE A 143 13.94 -16.55 4.98
C PHE A 143 13.98 -17.71 5.99
N GLU A 144 15.06 -17.78 6.76
CA GLU A 144 15.37 -18.93 7.60
C GLU A 144 15.95 -18.50 8.95
N GLU A 145 15.48 -19.11 10.03
CA GLU A 145 16.07 -18.94 11.35
C GLU A 145 17.29 -19.85 11.48
N GLN A 146 18.43 -19.27 11.83
CA GLN A 146 19.67 -19.96 12.07
C GLN A 146 19.72 -20.57 13.49
N GLU A 147 20.57 -21.57 13.72
CA GLU A 147 20.73 -22.22 15.02
C GLU A 147 21.01 -21.28 16.19
N ASN A 148 21.58 -20.11 15.92
CA ASN A 148 21.89 -19.08 16.91
C ASN A 148 20.73 -18.10 17.17
N GLY A 149 19.54 -18.34 16.59
CA GLY A 149 18.36 -17.49 16.70
C GLY A 149 18.40 -16.24 15.80
N THR A 150 19.41 -16.09 14.92
CA THR A 150 19.45 -14.99 13.96
C THR A 150 18.61 -15.34 12.74
N MET A 151 17.75 -14.44 12.28
CA MET A 151 16.99 -14.61 11.03
C MET A 151 17.88 -14.25 9.84
N GLU A 152 18.11 -15.19 8.94
CA GLU A 152 18.78 -14.95 7.67
C GLU A 152 17.74 -14.61 6.59
N ILE A 153 17.89 -13.41 5.99
CA ILE A 153 16.99 -12.91 4.95
C ILE A 153 17.84 -12.57 3.72
N GLY A 154 17.56 -13.27 2.61
CA GLY A 154 18.16 -12.99 1.31
C GLY A 154 17.10 -12.44 0.36
N ALA A 155 17.31 -11.21 -0.13
CA ALA A 155 16.34 -10.55 -1.01
C ALA A 155 16.97 -10.11 -2.34
N VAL A 156 16.20 -10.27 -3.41
CA VAL A 156 16.54 -9.79 -4.75
C VAL A 156 15.63 -8.62 -5.11
N ILE A 157 16.26 -7.50 -5.45
CA ILE A 157 15.60 -6.32 -5.98
C ILE A 157 15.68 -6.39 -7.50
N TYR A 158 14.53 -6.54 -8.15
CA TYR A 158 14.41 -6.51 -9.60
C TYR A 158 14.17 -5.08 -10.09
N CYS A 159 14.77 -4.73 -11.22
CA CYS A 159 14.54 -3.47 -11.92
C CYS A 159 14.51 -3.70 -13.43
N GLU A 160 13.85 -2.82 -14.18
CA GLU A 160 13.63 -3.00 -15.62
C GLU A 160 14.87 -2.72 -16.48
N LYS A 161 15.78 -1.82 -16.04
CA LYS A 161 16.89 -1.33 -16.87
C LYS A 161 18.22 -1.38 -16.13
N ALA A 162 19.31 -1.60 -16.89
CA ALA A 162 20.67 -1.57 -16.34
C ALA A 162 21.02 -0.21 -15.70
N SER A 163 20.52 0.91 -16.25
CA SER A 163 20.66 2.23 -15.66
C SER A 163 20.01 2.33 -14.28
N HIS A 164 18.86 1.72 -14.07
CA HIS A 164 18.17 1.67 -12.77
C HIS A 164 18.99 0.85 -11.76
N LYS A 165 19.55 -0.28 -12.18
CA LYS A 165 20.45 -1.09 -11.35
C LYS A 165 21.61 -0.26 -10.81
N GLY A 166 22.25 0.55 -11.67
CA GLY A 166 23.35 1.42 -11.25
C GLY A 166 22.94 2.44 -10.17
N ILE A 167 21.73 3.01 -10.29
CA ILE A 167 21.20 3.97 -9.31
C ILE A 167 20.82 3.30 -7.99
N ILE A 168 20.18 2.11 -8.05
CA ILE A 168 19.80 1.33 -6.85
C ILE A 168 21.04 0.89 -6.07
N ILE A 169 22.12 0.50 -6.75
CA ILE A 169 23.40 0.17 -6.10
C ILE A 169 24.05 1.43 -5.56
N GLY A 170 24.07 2.51 -6.35
CA GLY A 170 24.75 3.76 -6.03
C GLY A 170 26.26 3.66 -6.18
N LYS A 171 26.94 4.81 -5.98
CA LYS A 171 28.40 4.87 -6.02
C LYS A 171 28.98 3.97 -4.91
N ASP A 172 29.87 3.07 -5.28
CA ASP A 172 30.54 2.12 -4.37
C ASP A 172 29.57 1.31 -3.49
N GLY A 173 28.34 1.08 -3.96
CA GLY A 173 27.31 0.36 -3.22
C GLY A 173 26.60 1.15 -2.12
N ALA A 174 26.84 2.45 -2.00
CA ALA A 174 26.37 3.27 -0.88
C ALA A 174 24.86 3.34 -0.74
N MET A 175 24.12 3.38 -1.86
CA MET A 175 22.66 3.43 -1.83
C MET A 175 22.09 2.09 -1.38
N LEU A 176 22.54 0.98 -1.94
CA LEU A 176 22.09 -0.37 -1.58
C LEU A 176 22.42 -0.67 -0.10
N LYS A 177 23.59 -0.24 0.37
CA LYS A 177 23.96 -0.34 1.78
C LYS A 177 22.97 0.41 2.68
N LYS A 178 22.62 1.64 2.32
CA LYS A 178 21.64 2.45 3.08
C LYS A 178 20.25 1.81 3.11
N VAL A 179 19.78 1.27 1.97
CA VAL A 179 18.55 0.48 1.91
C VAL A 179 18.64 -0.70 2.88
N GLY A 180 19.73 -1.48 2.82
CA GLY A 180 19.93 -2.64 3.68
C GLY A 180 19.97 -2.31 5.17
N GLU A 181 20.67 -1.24 5.58
CA GLU A 181 20.77 -0.81 6.97
C GLU A 181 19.40 -0.41 7.54
N GLN A 182 18.61 0.39 6.78
CA GLN A 182 17.29 0.83 7.22
C GLN A 182 16.29 -0.33 7.23
N SER A 183 16.27 -1.16 6.18
CA SER A 183 15.39 -2.33 6.15
C SER A 183 15.69 -3.31 7.28
N ARG A 184 16.98 -3.57 7.55
CA ARG A 184 17.37 -4.47 8.65
C ARG A 184 16.87 -3.98 10.00
N ALA A 185 16.97 -2.68 10.28
CA ALA A 185 16.52 -2.12 11.56
C ALA A 185 15.01 -2.35 11.77
N ASP A 186 14.20 -2.12 10.73
CA ASP A 186 12.76 -2.33 10.80
C ASP A 186 12.40 -3.82 10.88
N LEU A 187 13.12 -4.68 10.16
CA LEU A 187 12.95 -6.14 10.21
C LEU A 187 13.32 -6.72 11.58
N GLU A 188 14.41 -6.25 12.21
CA GLU A 188 14.77 -6.64 13.59
C GLU A 188 13.68 -6.23 14.58
N HIS A 189 13.04 -5.08 14.38
CA HIS A 189 11.92 -4.64 15.21
C HIS A 189 10.66 -5.50 15.00
N LEU A 190 10.34 -5.82 13.76
CA LEU A 190 9.20 -6.65 13.39
C LEU A 190 9.32 -8.08 13.96
N LEU A 191 10.49 -8.70 13.76
CA LEU A 191 10.72 -10.11 14.07
C LEU A 191 11.18 -10.34 15.53
N GLY A 192 11.51 -9.26 16.24
CA GLY A 192 12.00 -9.35 17.63
C GLY A 192 13.36 -10.04 17.79
N THR A 193 14.10 -10.26 16.70
CA THR A 193 15.40 -10.94 16.70
C THR A 193 16.42 -10.26 15.80
N LYS A 194 17.69 -10.67 15.87
CA LYS A 194 18.73 -10.21 14.98
C LYS A 194 18.50 -10.67 13.55
N VAL A 195 18.78 -9.78 12.58
CA VAL A 195 18.60 -10.07 11.16
C VAL A 195 19.93 -9.96 10.41
N PHE A 196 20.29 -11.01 9.70
CA PHE A 196 21.34 -11.00 8.69
C PHE A 196 20.70 -10.79 7.31
N LEU A 197 20.71 -9.54 6.82
CA LEU A 197 20.07 -9.15 5.56
C LEU A 197 21.09 -9.07 4.43
N THR A 198 20.88 -9.83 3.35
CA THR A 198 21.64 -9.75 2.10
C THR A 198 20.76 -9.28 0.96
N LEU A 199 21.21 -8.27 0.21
CA LEU A 199 20.48 -7.68 -0.90
C LEU A 199 21.25 -7.85 -2.22
N TRP A 200 20.55 -8.30 -3.26
CA TRP A 200 21.06 -8.35 -4.64
C TRP A 200 20.18 -7.50 -5.56
N VAL A 201 20.76 -6.99 -6.64
CA VAL A 201 20.01 -6.25 -7.67
C VAL A 201 20.16 -6.95 -9.01
N LYS A 202 19.05 -7.40 -9.59
CA LYS A 202 18.98 -8.05 -10.90
C LYS A 202 18.17 -7.18 -11.88
N VAL A 203 18.60 -7.17 -13.15
CA VAL A 203 17.82 -6.54 -14.23
C VAL A 203 16.88 -7.58 -14.82
N ARG A 204 15.60 -7.21 -14.94
CA ARG A 204 14.56 -8.02 -15.55
C ARG A 204 13.66 -7.14 -16.41
N GLU A 205 13.95 -7.07 -17.69
CA GLU A 205 13.17 -6.27 -18.64
C GLU A 205 11.74 -6.82 -18.77
N GLY A 206 10.75 -5.91 -18.79
CA GLY A 206 9.34 -6.26 -19.00
C GLY A 206 8.72 -7.15 -17.92
N TRP A 207 9.26 -7.19 -16.70
CA TRP A 207 8.70 -8.05 -15.64
C TRP A 207 7.26 -7.72 -15.30
N ARG A 208 6.83 -6.47 -15.49
CA ARG A 208 5.46 -6.00 -15.25
C ARG A 208 4.43 -6.55 -16.23
N ASP A 209 4.88 -6.87 -17.45
CA ASP A 209 4.03 -7.38 -18.51
C ASP A 209 3.96 -8.93 -18.49
N ASN A 210 4.57 -9.56 -17.50
CA ASN A 210 4.66 -11.01 -17.38
C ASN A 210 3.93 -11.48 -16.12
N GLU A 211 2.79 -12.16 -16.30
CA GLU A 211 1.93 -12.65 -15.21
C GLU A 211 2.67 -13.57 -14.21
N TYR A 212 3.61 -14.40 -14.69
CA TYR A 212 4.40 -15.25 -13.79
C TYR A 212 5.23 -14.45 -12.80
N PHE A 213 5.90 -13.37 -13.27
CA PHE A 213 6.67 -12.51 -12.38
C PHE A 213 5.78 -11.66 -11.50
N MET A 214 4.65 -11.16 -12.03
CA MET A 214 3.68 -10.41 -11.23
C MET A 214 3.21 -11.24 -10.03
N ARG A 215 2.79 -12.49 -10.25
CA ARG A 215 2.37 -13.39 -9.17
C ARG A 215 3.50 -13.71 -8.18
N ASN A 216 4.71 -14.02 -8.68
CA ASN A 216 5.85 -14.34 -7.80
C ASN A 216 6.29 -13.16 -6.94
N PHE A 217 6.10 -11.92 -7.40
CA PHE A 217 6.41 -10.71 -6.65
C PHE A 217 5.25 -10.21 -5.77
N GLY A 218 4.17 -11.00 -5.64
CA GLY A 218 3.01 -10.65 -4.83
C GLY A 218 2.07 -9.63 -5.47
N TYR A 219 2.21 -9.37 -6.79
CA TYR A 219 1.28 -8.55 -7.54
C TYR A 219 0.27 -9.45 -8.25
N GLU A 220 -1.00 -9.32 -7.92
CA GLU A 220 -2.04 -9.99 -8.70
C GLU A 220 -2.15 -9.34 -10.09
N PRO A 221 -2.21 -10.14 -11.17
CA PRO A 221 -2.43 -9.59 -12.50
C PRO A 221 -3.82 -8.93 -12.55
N SER A 222 -3.85 -7.70 -13.06
CA SER A 222 -5.06 -6.90 -13.27
C SER A 222 -5.92 -7.49 -14.38
#